data_212bdccd16493bf156aa0f22b78e14f0
#
_entry.id   212bdccd16493bf156aa0f22b78e14f0
#
_cell.length_a   1.000
_cell.length_b   1.000
_cell.length_c   1.000
_cell.angle_alpha   90.00
_cell.angle_beta   90.00
_cell.angle_gamma   90.00
#
_symmetry.space_group_name_H-M   'P 1'
#
loop_
_entity.id
_entity.type
_entity.pdbx_description
1 polymer ?
#
loop_
_entity_poly.entity_id
_entity_poly.type
_entity_poly.pdbx_seq_one_letter_code
_entity_poly.pdbx_strand_id
1 'polypeptide(L)'
;LGIFSLALINLFILKLIIGVLMVLFGGFSVLRRQAVKLPQSFPIVDIGIGFISGILGGIGGLSGALPTMWTSLYDWKKQDRRAILQTFNMIILGIVFVLFFINGMVTSAVLIASAIAFPFTFLGVQIGLALYRRVNDEQFLLVIIWLILISGMVLISREFIAFMLSDGIVSLAS
;
A
#
# COMPACT_ATOMS: atom_id res chain seq x y z
N LEU A 1 -0.53 -12.22 -14.47
CA LEU A 1 0.93 -12.21 -14.33
C LEU A 1 1.37 -12.25 -12.87
N GLY A 2 0.84 -11.40 -11.97
CA GLY A 2 1.25 -11.36 -10.55
C GLY A 2 1.04 -12.67 -9.79
N ILE A 3 -0.01 -13.43 -10.11
CA ILE A 3 -0.30 -14.73 -9.46
C ILE A 3 0.67 -15.83 -9.92
N PHE A 4 1.14 -15.79 -11.16
CA PHE A 4 2.14 -16.72 -11.69
C PHE A 4 3.56 -16.41 -11.17
N SER A 5 3.87 -15.17 -10.84
CA SER A 5 5.17 -14.77 -10.29
C SER A 5 5.33 -15.13 -8.81
N LEU A 6 4.25 -15.48 -8.10
CA LEU A 6 4.28 -15.92 -6.71
C LEU A 6 5.14 -17.16 -6.47
N ALA A 7 5.30 -18.01 -7.48
CA ALA A 7 6.11 -19.23 -7.40
C ALA A 7 7.62 -18.99 -7.52
N LEU A 8 8.03 -17.82 -8.00
CA LEU A 8 9.44 -17.51 -8.31
C LEU A 8 10.06 -16.41 -7.43
N ILE A 9 9.25 -15.65 -6.70
CA ILE A 9 9.74 -14.55 -5.84
C ILE A 9 9.57 -14.96 -4.38
N ASN A 10 10.66 -14.90 -3.63
CA ASN A 10 10.59 -15.05 -2.18
C ASN A 10 9.82 -13.83 -1.61
N LEU A 11 8.55 -14.07 -1.28
CA LEU A 11 7.62 -13.06 -0.74
C LEU A 11 8.18 -12.33 0.49
N PHE A 12 9.00 -13.02 1.28
CA PHE A 12 9.68 -12.45 2.43
C PHE A 12 10.65 -11.33 1.99
N ILE A 13 11.52 -11.61 1.02
CA ILE A 13 12.49 -10.63 0.53
C ILE A 13 11.78 -9.43 -0.09
N LEU A 14 10.72 -9.67 -0.87
CA LEU A 14 9.95 -8.60 -1.51
C LEU A 14 9.32 -7.67 -0.47
N LYS A 15 8.67 -8.23 0.53
CA LYS A 15 8.04 -7.43 1.61
C LYS A 15 9.10 -6.70 2.44
N LEU A 16 10.24 -7.32 2.70
CA LEU A 16 11.34 -6.69 3.42
C LEU A 16 11.88 -5.48 2.65
N ILE A 17 12.13 -5.63 1.35
CA ILE A 17 12.58 -4.53 0.48
C ILE A 17 11.59 -3.38 0.51
N ILE A 18 10.28 -3.66 0.37
CA ILE A 18 9.24 -2.62 0.39
C ILE A 18 9.19 -1.95 1.77
N GLY A 19 9.23 -2.72 2.85
CA GLY A 19 9.23 -2.19 4.21
C GLY A 19 10.42 -1.27 4.47
N VAL A 20 11.62 -1.67 4.05
CA VAL A 20 12.85 -0.85 4.15
C VAL A 20 12.71 0.43 3.33
N LEU A 21 12.22 0.36 2.09
CA LEU A 21 11.98 1.55 1.26
C LEU A 21 10.98 2.50 1.92
N MET A 22 9.89 1.98 2.50
CA MET A 22 8.89 2.79 3.21
C MET A 22 9.50 3.48 4.43
N VAL A 23 10.32 2.79 5.21
CA VAL A 23 10.98 3.36 6.40
C VAL A 23 12.01 4.40 6.00
N LEU A 24 12.84 4.12 5.00
CA LEU A 24 13.83 5.07 4.49
C LEU A 24 13.17 6.32 3.94
N PHE A 25 12.13 6.16 3.11
CA PHE A 25 11.39 7.29 2.56
C PHE A 25 10.68 8.10 3.64
N GLY A 26 9.93 7.44 4.54
CA GLY A 26 9.22 8.11 5.63
C GLY A 26 10.18 8.81 6.58
N GLY A 27 11.25 8.14 7.00
CA GLY A 27 12.27 8.70 7.87
C GLY A 27 12.97 9.90 7.25
N PHE A 28 13.39 9.79 5.99
CA PHE A 28 14.01 10.90 5.25
C PHE A 28 13.07 12.09 5.12
N SER A 29 11.78 11.85 4.82
CA SER A 29 10.78 12.91 4.67
C SER A 29 10.47 13.62 6.00
N VAL A 30 10.42 12.86 7.11
CA VAL A 30 10.25 13.44 8.46
C VAL A 30 11.46 14.28 8.88
N LEU A 31 12.68 13.78 8.65
CA LEU A 31 13.91 14.49 9.01
C LEU A 31 14.09 15.79 8.25
N ARG A 32 13.72 15.81 6.96
CA ARG A 32 13.86 17.01 6.15
C ARG A 32 12.79 18.07 6.38
N ARG A 33 11.71 17.78 7.11
CA ARG A 33 10.54 18.65 7.29
C ARG A 33 9.95 19.25 6.00
N GLN A 34 10.49 18.89 4.86
CA GLN A 34 10.04 19.32 3.53
C GLN A 34 10.04 18.06 2.67
N ALA A 35 8.88 17.67 2.16
CA ALA A 35 8.82 16.75 1.04
C ALA A 35 9.73 17.28 -0.06
N VAL A 36 10.53 16.40 -0.67
CA VAL A 36 11.27 16.76 -1.89
C VAL A 36 10.20 17.13 -2.92
N LYS A 37 10.06 18.43 -3.20
CA LYS A 37 9.06 18.93 -4.13
C LYS A 37 9.61 18.78 -5.54
N LEU A 38 9.13 17.82 -6.27
CA LEU A 38 9.39 17.70 -7.70
C LEU A 38 8.49 18.68 -8.45
N PRO A 39 9.03 19.59 -9.27
CA PRO A 39 8.25 20.63 -9.92
C PRO A 39 7.42 20.12 -11.11
N GLN A 40 7.73 18.97 -11.68
CA GLN A 40 7.06 18.43 -12.87
C GLN A 40 6.81 16.94 -12.74
N SER A 41 5.70 16.46 -13.31
CA SER A 41 5.42 15.05 -13.49
C SER A 41 6.30 14.45 -14.59
N PHE A 42 6.80 13.24 -14.38
CA PHE A 42 7.55 12.49 -15.37
C PHE A 42 6.67 11.33 -15.87
N PRO A 43 5.92 11.49 -16.96
CA PRO A 43 4.86 10.55 -17.35
C PRO A 43 5.38 9.13 -17.55
N ILE A 44 6.61 8.95 -18.03
CA ILE A 44 7.23 7.64 -18.22
C ILE A 44 7.49 6.96 -16.89
N VAL A 45 7.98 7.71 -15.89
CA VAL A 45 8.23 7.20 -14.54
C VAL A 45 6.92 6.92 -13.82
N ASP A 46 5.91 7.79 -14.00
CA ASP A 46 4.57 7.62 -13.44
C ASP A 46 3.93 6.31 -13.92
N ILE A 47 4.03 6.00 -15.22
CA ILE A 47 3.56 4.74 -15.80
C ILE A 47 4.33 3.55 -15.22
N GLY A 48 5.65 3.65 -15.13
CA GLY A 48 6.51 2.61 -14.55
C GLY A 48 6.14 2.28 -13.11
N ILE A 49 5.97 3.31 -12.28
CA ILE A 49 5.57 3.15 -10.88
C ILE A 49 4.16 2.57 -10.78
N GLY A 50 3.22 3.02 -11.61
CA GLY A 50 1.87 2.47 -11.68
C GLY A 50 1.88 0.99 -12.04
N PHE A 51 2.69 0.59 -13.01
CA PHE A 51 2.82 -0.80 -13.44
C PHE A 51 3.43 -1.69 -12.34
N ILE A 52 4.54 -1.28 -11.73
CA ILE A 52 5.16 -2.00 -10.62
C ILE A 52 4.19 -2.10 -9.44
N SER A 53 3.48 -1.02 -9.12
CA SER A 53 2.48 -1.00 -8.04
C SER A 53 1.31 -1.94 -8.31
N GLY A 54 0.90 -2.07 -9.57
CA GLY A 54 -0.12 -3.03 -9.99
C GLY A 54 0.31 -4.48 -9.78
N ILE A 55 1.55 -4.82 -10.13
CA ILE A 55 2.14 -6.14 -9.89
C ILE A 55 2.20 -6.43 -8.37
N LEU A 56 2.71 -5.49 -7.58
CA LEU A 56 2.82 -5.61 -6.13
C LEU A 56 1.45 -5.73 -5.45
N GLY A 57 0.44 -5.05 -6.01
CA GLY A 57 -0.95 -5.17 -5.57
C GLY A 57 -1.51 -6.58 -5.75
N GLY A 58 -1.21 -7.21 -6.88
CA GLY A 58 -1.61 -8.60 -7.18
C GLY A 58 -0.88 -9.64 -6.33
N ILE A 59 0.35 -9.37 -5.92
CA ILE A 59 1.18 -10.30 -5.15
C ILE A 59 0.90 -10.23 -3.64
N GLY A 60 0.79 -9.04 -3.09
CA GLY A 60 0.78 -8.87 -1.63
C GLY A 60 -0.22 -7.84 -1.10
N GLY A 61 -1.11 -7.31 -1.92
CA GLY A 61 -2.03 -6.25 -1.50
C GLY A 61 -1.33 -4.89 -1.26
N LEU A 62 -0.09 -4.72 -1.75
CA LEU A 62 0.76 -3.55 -1.51
C LEU A 62 0.64 -2.50 -2.64
N SER A 63 -0.48 -2.51 -3.38
CA SER A 63 -0.73 -1.62 -4.52
C SER A 63 -0.66 -0.14 -4.18
N GLY A 64 -1.00 0.24 -2.95
CA GLY A 64 -1.06 1.63 -2.51
C GLY A 64 0.27 2.22 -2.03
N ALA A 65 1.24 1.41 -1.62
CA ALA A 65 2.47 1.90 -0.98
C ALA A 65 3.32 2.78 -1.91
N LEU A 66 3.70 2.23 -3.07
CA LEU A 66 4.55 2.95 -4.04
C LEU A 66 3.88 4.21 -4.63
N PRO A 67 2.61 4.17 -5.11
CA PRO A 67 1.96 5.37 -5.62
C PRO A 67 1.80 6.46 -4.55
N THR A 68 1.56 6.05 -3.28
CA THR A 68 1.45 7.01 -2.18
C THR A 68 2.79 7.68 -1.90
N MET A 69 3.88 6.91 -1.85
CA MET A 69 5.23 7.46 -1.73
C MET A 69 5.56 8.41 -2.89
N TRP A 70 5.30 7.97 -4.12
CA TRP A 70 5.59 8.73 -5.32
C TRP A 70 4.81 10.04 -5.40
N THR A 71 3.50 9.99 -5.19
CA THR A 71 2.66 11.19 -5.18
C THR A 71 3.00 12.16 -4.05
N SER A 72 3.65 11.68 -2.98
CA SER A 72 4.13 12.53 -1.88
C SER A 72 5.33 13.39 -2.25
N LEU A 73 6.05 13.05 -3.33
CA LEU A 73 7.17 13.84 -3.85
C LEU A 73 6.72 15.08 -4.63
N TYR A 74 5.47 15.14 -5.07
CA TYR A 74 4.94 16.27 -5.83
C TYR A 74 4.26 17.30 -4.92
N ASP A 75 4.38 18.58 -5.31
CA ASP A 75 3.69 19.70 -4.63
C ASP A 75 2.23 19.83 -5.10
N TRP A 76 1.50 18.72 -4.98
CA TRP A 76 0.08 18.66 -5.36
C TRP A 76 -0.82 18.97 -4.18
N LYS A 77 -1.95 19.64 -4.48
CA LYS A 77 -3.02 19.83 -3.51
C LYS A 77 -3.54 18.46 -3.04
N LYS A 78 -3.99 18.38 -1.80
CA LYS A 78 -4.54 17.13 -1.22
C LYS A 78 -5.66 16.53 -2.06
N GLN A 79 -6.43 17.37 -2.76
CA GLN A 79 -7.53 16.92 -3.62
C GLN A 79 -7.01 16.18 -4.85
N ASP A 80 -5.99 16.72 -5.53
CA ASP A 80 -5.41 16.12 -6.73
C ASP A 80 -4.70 14.81 -6.40
N ARG A 81 -3.92 14.80 -5.31
CA ARG A 81 -3.27 13.59 -4.80
C ARG A 81 -4.28 12.50 -4.47
N ARG A 82 -5.36 12.87 -3.77
CA ARG A 82 -6.44 11.94 -3.44
C ARG A 82 -7.13 11.42 -4.70
N ALA A 83 -7.44 12.27 -5.67
CA ALA A 83 -8.10 11.88 -6.91
C ALA A 83 -7.27 10.84 -7.67
N ILE A 84 -5.96 11.05 -7.81
CA ILE A 84 -5.06 10.12 -8.49
C ILE A 84 -4.99 8.78 -7.77
N LEU A 85 -4.75 8.79 -6.45
CA LEU A 85 -4.65 7.56 -5.67
C LEU A 85 -5.98 6.78 -5.64
N GLN A 86 -7.11 7.49 -5.57
CA GLN A 86 -8.42 6.88 -5.54
C GLN A 86 -8.78 6.26 -6.89
N THR A 87 -8.50 6.96 -7.99
CA THR A 87 -8.70 6.44 -9.36
C THR A 87 -7.82 5.22 -9.61
N PHE A 88 -6.54 5.29 -9.24
CA PHE A 88 -5.62 4.17 -9.35
C PHE A 88 -6.13 2.93 -8.59
N ASN A 89 -6.49 3.11 -7.32
CA ASN A 89 -7.00 2.01 -6.50
C ASN A 89 -8.31 1.44 -7.05
N MET A 90 -9.21 2.28 -7.56
CA MET A 90 -10.47 1.85 -8.16
C MET A 90 -10.24 0.95 -9.39
N ILE A 91 -9.30 1.33 -10.26
CA ILE A 91 -8.94 0.54 -11.44
C ILE A 91 -8.32 -0.80 -11.03
N ILE A 92 -7.32 -0.78 -10.13
CA ILE A 92 -6.64 -2.00 -9.69
C ILE A 92 -7.61 -2.95 -8.99
N LEU A 93 -8.41 -2.46 -8.04
CA LEU A 93 -9.40 -3.28 -7.33
C LEU A 93 -10.48 -3.81 -8.28
N GLY A 94 -10.89 -3.02 -9.27
CA GLY A 94 -11.82 -3.47 -10.31
C GLY A 94 -11.26 -4.65 -11.12
N ILE A 95 -10.00 -4.55 -11.55
CA ILE A 95 -9.31 -5.63 -12.27
C ILE A 95 -9.18 -6.88 -11.38
N VAL A 96 -8.74 -6.72 -10.13
CA VAL A 96 -8.60 -7.83 -9.18
C VAL A 96 -9.95 -8.49 -8.91
N PHE A 97 -11.02 -7.71 -8.75
CA PHE A 97 -12.37 -8.25 -8.55
C PHE A 97 -12.83 -9.09 -9.75
N VAL A 98 -12.64 -8.59 -10.98
CA VAL A 98 -12.98 -9.31 -12.21
C VAL A 98 -12.18 -10.62 -12.31
N LEU A 99 -10.88 -10.58 -12.01
CA LEU A 99 -10.03 -11.78 -12.02
C LEU A 99 -10.49 -12.80 -10.97
N PHE A 100 -10.84 -12.38 -9.77
CA PHE A 100 -11.36 -13.27 -8.72
C PHE A 100 -12.70 -13.88 -9.09
N PHE A 101 -13.56 -13.08 -9.73
CA PHE A 101 -14.87 -13.56 -10.20
C PHE A 101 -14.72 -14.64 -11.30
N ILE A 102 -13.88 -14.40 -12.30
CA ILE A 102 -13.62 -15.34 -13.40
C ILE A 102 -12.97 -16.65 -12.88
N ASN A 103 -12.10 -16.56 -11.89
CA ASN A 103 -11.44 -17.73 -11.30
C ASN A 103 -12.27 -18.45 -10.24
N GLY A 104 -13.53 -18.07 -10.03
CA GLY A 104 -14.43 -18.71 -9.06
C GLY A 104 -13.99 -18.56 -7.59
N MET A 105 -13.12 -17.57 -7.30
CA MET A 105 -12.64 -17.30 -5.95
C MET A 105 -13.65 -16.54 -5.09
N VAL A 106 -14.74 -16.03 -5.70
CA VAL A 106 -15.83 -15.37 -4.99
C VAL A 106 -16.76 -16.42 -4.39
N THR A 107 -16.37 -16.95 -3.27
CA THR A 107 -17.14 -17.97 -2.54
C THR A 107 -18.18 -17.32 -1.62
N SER A 108 -19.18 -18.09 -1.18
CA SER A 108 -20.17 -17.63 -0.18
C SER A 108 -19.52 -17.13 1.11
N ALA A 109 -18.42 -17.76 1.53
CA ALA A 109 -17.66 -17.31 2.69
C ALA A 109 -17.05 -15.91 2.49
N VAL A 110 -16.53 -15.61 1.29
CA VAL A 110 -16.00 -14.28 0.95
C VAL A 110 -17.13 -13.26 0.93
N LEU A 111 -18.30 -13.60 0.40
CA LEU A 111 -19.45 -12.70 0.39
C LEU A 111 -19.95 -12.37 1.80
N ILE A 112 -20.07 -13.37 2.67
CA ILE A 112 -20.47 -13.18 4.07
C ILE A 112 -19.45 -12.30 4.81
N ALA A 113 -18.16 -12.59 4.67
CA ALA A 113 -17.10 -11.79 5.28
C ALA A 113 -17.14 -10.33 4.79
N SER A 114 -17.36 -10.12 3.49
CA SER A 114 -17.50 -8.79 2.90
C SER A 114 -18.74 -8.05 3.41
N ALA A 115 -19.86 -8.74 3.58
CA ALA A 115 -21.09 -8.16 4.12
C ALA A 115 -20.92 -7.74 5.58
N ILE A 116 -20.21 -8.53 6.38
CA ILE A 116 -19.88 -8.18 7.79
C ILE A 116 -18.90 -6.99 7.83
N ALA A 117 -17.91 -6.95 6.95
CA ALA A 117 -16.92 -5.87 6.91
C ALA A 117 -17.49 -4.55 6.39
N PHE A 118 -18.56 -4.59 5.57
CA PHE A 118 -19.12 -3.42 4.89
C PHE A 118 -19.53 -2.27 5.85
N PRO A 119 -20.31 -2.50 6.93
CA PRO A 119 -20.70 -1.42 7.84
C PRO A 119 -19.50 -0.78 8.54
N PHE A 120 -18.50 -1.57 8.94
CA PHE A 120 -17.28 -1.04 9.56
C PHE A 120 -16.45 -0.21 8.57
N THR A 121 -16.35 -0.67 7.34
CA THR A 121 -15.68 0.06 6.27
C THR A 121 -16.40 1.37 5.97
N PHE A 122 -17.73 1.36 5.90
CA PHE A 122 -18.53 2.55 5.69
C PHE A 122 -18.32 3.60 6.79
N LEU A 123 -18.36 3.18 8.05
CA LEU A 123 -18.08 4.06 9.20
C LEU A 123 -16.64 4.60 9.14
N GLY A 124 -15.67 3.76 8.82
CA GLY A 124 -14.27 4.17 8.65
C GLY A 124 -14.09 5.23 7.56
N VAL A 125 -14.78 5.07 6.43
CA VAL A 125 -14.78 6.07 5.33
C VAL A 125 -15.39 7.40 5.79
N GLN A 126 -16.48 7.40 6.53
CA GLN A 126 -17.11 8.63 7.03
C GLN A 126 -16.18 9.38 8.00
N ILE A 127 -15.57 8.64 8.94
CA ILE A 127 -14.59 9.21 9.88
C ILE A 127 -13.37 9.76 9.11
N GLY A 128 -12.83 8.99 8.18
CA GLY A 128 -11.71 9.40 7.34
C GLY A 128 -12.01 10.65 6.52
N LEU A 129 -13.22 10.75 5.95
CA LEU A 129 -13.65 11.92 5.20
C LEU A 129 -13.84 13.16 6.09
N ALA A 130 -14.38 13.00 7.28
CA ALA A 130 -14.51 14.07 8.25
C ALA A 130 -13.14 14.62 8.67
N LEU A 131 -12.17 13.72 8.91
CA LEU A 131 -10.79 14.09 9.23
C LEU A 131 -10.10 14.81 8.07
N TYR A 132 -10.25 14.27 6.84
CA TYR A 132 -9.73 14.86 5.63
C TYR A 132 -10.16 16.31 5.40
N ARG A 133 -11.43 16.62 5.72
CA ARG A 133 -11.97 18.00 5.60
C ARG A 133 -11.35 18.98 6.59
N ARG A 134 -10.82 18.49 7.72
CA ARG A 134 -10.28 19.31 8.81
C ARG A 134 -8.79 19.62 8.67
N VAL A 135 -8.06 18.86 7.85
CA VAL A 135 -6.61 19.02 7.66
C VAL A 135 -6.30 19.86 6.42
N ASN A 136 -5.23 20.65 6.47
CA ASN A 136 -4.70 21.36 5.31
C ASN A 136 -3.79 20.45 4.46
N ASP A 137 -3.26 20.96 3.33
CA ASP A 137 -2.45 20.17 2.40
C ASP A 137 -1.15 19.67 3.03
N GLU A 138 -0.50 20.50 3.86
CA GLU A 138 0.74 20.14 4.56
C GLU A 138 0.48 19.10 5.66
N GLN A 139 -0.56 19.29 6.46
CA GLN A 139 -0.95 18.33 7.50
C GLN A 139 -1.34 16.98 6.89
N PHE A 140 -2.07 17.00 5.77
CA PHE A 140 -2.44 15.80 5.06
C PHE A 140 -1.21 15.04 4.55
N LEU A 141 -0.23 15.75 4.00
CA LEU A 141 1.04 15.17 3.57
C LEU A 141 1.82 14.56 4.74
N LEU A 142 1.91 15.27 5.86
CA LEU A 142 2.57 14.76 7.07
C LEU A 142 1.89 13.49 7.59
N VAL A 143 0.57 13.45 7.63
CA VAL A 143 -0.18 12.24 8.02
C VAL A 143 0.16 11.07 7.11
N ILE A 144 0.21 11.28 5.80
CA ILE A 144 0.60 10.24 4.83
C ILE A 144 2.02 9.75 5.11
N ILE A 145 2.98 10.64 5.32
CA ILE A 145 4.38 10.29 5.58
C ILE A 145 4.50 9.46 6.87
N TRP A 146 3.81 9.85 7.94
CA TRP A 146 3.78 9.10 9.19
C TRP A 146 3.14 7.72 9.01
N LEU A 147 2.06 7.62 8.26
CA LEU A 147 1.42 6.34 7.95
C LEU A 147 2.33 5.42 7.15
N ILE A 148 3.07 5.95 6.18
CA ILE A 148 4.06 5.19 5.42
C ILE A 148 5.16 4.66 6.36
N LEU A 149 5.71 5.53 7.21
CA LEU A 149 6.78 5.16 8.15
C LEU A 149 6.32 4.07 9.12
N ILE A 150 5.17 4.25 9.76
CA ILE A 150 4.61 3.27 10.70
C ILE A 150 4.30 1.95 9.98
N SER A 151 3.69 2.01 8.81
CA SER A 151 3.37 0.80 8.03
C SER A 151 4.62 0.05 7.61
N GLY A 152 5.68 0.76 7.23
CA GLY A 152 6.98 0.15 6.91
C GLY A 152 7.61 -0.55 8.12
N MET A 153 7.58 0.09 9.30
CA MET A 153 8.08 -0.51 10.55
C MET A 153 7.28 -1.75 10.95
N VAL A 154 5.95 -1.69 10.86
CA VAL A 154 5.06 -2.83 11.15
C VAL A 154 5.31 -3.97 10.16
N LEU A 155 5.50 -3.67 8.88
CA LEU A 155 5.77 -4.67 7.86
C LEU A 155 7.09 -5.40 8.15
N ILE A 156 8.17 -4.67 8.44
CA ILE A 156 9.47 -5.26 8.76
C ILE A 156 9.39 -6.11 10.04
N SER A 157 8.81 -5.58 11.11
CA SER A 157 8.71 -6.30 12.38
C SER A 157 7.89 -7.58 12.26
N ARG A 158 6.79 -7.55 11.50
CA ARG A 158 5.96 -8.73 11.24
C ARG A 158 6.72 -9.81 10.48
N GLU A 159 7.44 -9.46 9.42
CA GLU A 159 8.20 -10.42 8.63
C GLU A 159 9.39 -10.97 9.44
N PHE A 160 10.03 -10.14 10.27
CA PHE A 160 11.12 -10.57 11.14
C PHE A 160 10.63 -11.56 12.20
N ILE A 161 9.49 -11.30 12.84
CA ILE A 161 8.89 -12.22 13.82
C ILE A 161 8.49 -13.54 13.13
N ALA A 162 7.90 -13.48 11.94
CA ALA A 162 7.53 -14.66 11.18
C ALA A 162 8.76 -15.52 10.83
N PHE A 163 9.88 -14.89 10.47
CA PHE A 163 11.14 -15.56 10.20
C PHE A 163 11.70 -16.25 11.45
N MET A 164 11.76 -15.53 12.59
CA MET A 164 12.23 -16.11 13.87
C MET A 164 11.40 -17.30 14.34
N LEU A 165 10.07 -17.23 14.15
CA LEU A 165 9.18 -18.34 14.52
C LEU A 165 9.40 -19.56 13.60
N SER A 166 9.67 -19.36 12.31
CA SER A 166 9.94 -20.44 11.37
C SER A 166 11.24 -21.17 11.70
N ASP A 167 12.31 -20.43 12.01
CA ASP A 167 13.61 -21.00 12.39
C ASP A 167 13.57 -21.66 13.77
N GLY A 168 12.81 -21.10 14.72
CA GLY A 168 12.61 -21.69 16.05
C GLY A 168 11.88 -23.03 16.01
N ILE A 169 10.89 -23.18 15.12
CA ILE A 169 10.16 -24.46 14.95
C ILE A 169 11.05 -25.51 14.29
N VAL A 170 11.87 -25.14 13.33
CA VAL A 170 12.81 -26.06 12.66
C VAL A 170 13.87 -26.56 13.64
N SER A 171 14.37 -25.70 14.53
CA SER A 171 15.36 -26.04 15.56
C SER A 171 14.83 -26.94 16.68
N LEU A 172 13.50 -26.95 16.92
CA LEU A 172 12.87 -27.82 17.92
C LEU A 172 12.45 -29.18 17.34
N ALA A 173 12.46 -29.36 16.02
CA ALA A 173 12.08 -30.57 15.31
C ALA A 173 13.29 -31.39 14.84
N SER A 174 14.50 -30.92 15.05
CA SER A 174 15.79 -31.61 14.80
C SER A 174 16.39 -32.12 16.09
#